data_08872c6b633cba3f5b67a2245c817e67
#
_entry.id   08872c6b633cba3f5b67a2245c817e67
#
_cell.length_a   1.000
_cell.length_b   1.000
_cell.length_c   1.000
_cell.angle_alpha   90.00
_cell.angle_beta   90.00
_cell.angle_gamma   90.00
#
_symmetry.space_group_name_H-M   'P 1'
#
loop_
_entity.id
_entity.type
_entity.pdbx_description
1 polymer ?
#
loop_
_entity_poly.entity_id
_entity_poly.type
_entity_poly.pdbx_seq_one_letter_code
_entity_poly.pdbx_strand_id
1 'polypeptide(L)'
;MERRELTVAAEAAGCRLDKGLALLAPELSRSQIQTLAEKGSILKNGAAAGKKDTLREGDSIIITLPDPVPTGTQAENIPLEIVYEDDDLLVVNRPKGMVVHPAAGNYTGTLVNALLYHCGDSLSGINGEIRPGIVHRIDKDTSGLLIVAKNDTAHRYLAEQIKVHSFTREYEAIVYGHFKERQFTVDAPIGRHKTDRKKMCVTEENSRHAVTHVQVLAEYPGFSHIRCRLETGRTHQIRVHMAYMGHPVVGDPVYAPGRPDCGVQGQCLHAKKIGFIHPRTGEYMEFDSALPQYFTALLMKISKE
;
A
#
# COMPACT_ATOMS: atom_id res chain seq x y z
N MET A 1 -21.23 -20.61 3.34
CA MET A 1 -20.44 -20.49 4.61
C MET A 1 -19.53 -21.70 4.75
N GLU A 2 -18.23 -21.49 4.72
CA GLU A 2 -17.24 -22.56 4.96
C GLU A 2 -16.99 -22.66 6.48
N ARG A 3 -17.03 -23.90 7.01
CA ARG A 3 -16.76 -24.16 8.42
C ARG A 3 -15.48 -24.97 8.53
N ARG A 4 -14.54 -24.50 9.35
CA ARG A 4 -13.27 -25.15 9.63
C ARG A 4 -13.17 -25.52 11.09
N GLU A 5 -12.71 -26.72 11.35
CA GLU A 5 -12.49 -27.24 12.70
C GLU A 5 -10.99 -27.48 12.90
N LEU A 6 -10.45 -26.95 13.97
CA LEU A 6 -9.04 -27.05 14.32
C LEU A 6 -8.90 -27.46 15.79
N THR A 7 -7.88 -28.23 16.10
CA THR A 7 -7.46 -28.47 17.48
C THR A 7 -6.20 -27.69 17.76
N VAL A 8 -6.14 -27.00 18.86
CA VAL A 8 -4.99 -26.18 19.24
C VAL A 8 -3.80 -27.09 19.56
N ALA A 9 -2.75 -26.96 18.75
CA ALA A 9 -1.49 -27.68 18.96
C ALA A 9 -0.59 -26.95 19.98
N ALA A 10 0.41 -27.65 20.53
CA ALA A 10 1.33 -27.13 21.56
C ALA A 10 1.99 -25.80 21.18
N GLU A 11 2.33 -25.61 19.90
CA GLU A 11 2.96 -24.38 19.37
C GLU A 11 2.11 -23.10 19.49
N ALA A 12 0.77 -23.27 19.53
CA ALA A 12 -0.17 -22.16 19.69
C ALA A 12 -0.69 -22.03 21.12
N ALA A 13 -0.35 -22.95 22.02
CA ALA A 13 -0.74 -22.90 23.42
C ALA A 13 -0.11 -21.71 24.14
N GLY A 14 -0.87 -21.05 25.03
CA GLY A 14 -0.45 -19.82 25.71
C GLY A 14 -0.53 -18.55 24.85
N CYS A 15 -0.77 -18.66 23.56
CA CYS A 15 -0.95 -17.50 22.69
C CYS A 15 -2.35 -16.90 22.84
N ARG A 16 -2.45 -15.61 22.55
CA ARG A 16 -3.76 -14.98 22.32
C ARG A 16 -4.40 -15.58 21.07
N LEU A 17 -5.73 -15.66 21.08
CA LEU A 17 -6.53 -16.22 19.98
C LEU A 17 -6.07 -15.74 18.59
N ASP A 18 -5.92 -14.42 18.43
CA ASP A 18 -5.55 -13.82 17.14
C ASP A 18 -4.13 -14.21 16.67
N LYS A 19 -3.21 -14.43 17.62
CA LYS A 19 -1.84 -14.85 17.32
C LYS A 19 -1.74 -16.36 17.08
N GLY A 20 -2.36 -17.14 17.96
CA GLY A 20 -2.30 -18.61 17.87
C GLY A 20 -3.05 -19.16 16.65
N LEU A 21 -4.22 -18.61 16.32
CA LEU A 21 -4.94 -19.03 15.12
C LEU A 21 -4.23 -18.60 13.81
N ALA A 22 -3.48 -17.51 13.80
CA ALA A 22 -2.67 -17.17 12.64
C ALA A 22 -1.46 -18.11 12.42
N LEU A 23 -1.08 -18.90 13.43
CA LEU A 23 -0.10 -19.99 13.29
C LEU A 23 -0.76 -21.26 12.74
N LEU A 24 -1.96 -21.60 13.25
CA LEU A 24 -2.68 -22.82 12.89
C LEU A 24 -3.45 -22.73 11.57
N ALA A 25 -3.81 -21.51 11.16
CA ALA A 25 -4.52 -21.21 9.91
C ALA A 25 -3.80 -20.04 9.19
N PRO A 26 -2.64 -20.29 8.58
CA PRO A 26 -1.77 -19.25 8.01
C PRO A 26 -2.42 -18.50 6.85
N GLU A 27 -3.48 -19.02 6.26
CA GLU A 27 -4.31 -18.35 5.25
C GLU A 27 -5.14 -17.20 5.83
N LEU A 28 -5.37 -17.16 7.17
CA LEU A 28 -6.11 -16.10 7.84
C LEU A 28 -5.16 -15.10 8.48
N SER A 29 -5.29 -13.84 8.10
CA SER A 29 -4.53 -12.77 8.77
C SER A 29 -5.06 -12.52 10.19
N ARG A 30 -4.19 -12.03 11.09
CA ARG A 30 -4.58 -11.69 12.47
C ARG A 30 -5.76 -10.72 12.54
N SER A 31 -5.87 -9.78 11.60
CA SER A 31 -6.99 -8.84 11.52
C SER A 31 -8.29 -9.52 11.10
N GLN A 32 -8.24 -10.48 10.19
CA GLN A 32 -9.40 -11.30 9.83
C GLN A 32 -9.88 -12.11 11.03
N ILE A 33 -8.96 -12.78 11.75
CA ILE A 33 -9.30 -13.55 12.96
C ILE A 33 -9.95 -12.66 14.01
N GLN A 34 -9.43 -11.45 14.24
CA GLN A 34 -10.03 -10.50 15.18
C GLN A 34 -11.46 -10.10 14.78
N THR A 35 -11.67 -9.82 13.49
CA THR A 35 -13.00 -9.49 12.96
C THR A 35 -13.98 -10.65 13.09
N LEU A 36 -13.54 -11.88 12.77
CA LEU A 36 -14.36 -13.09 12.92
C LEU A 36 -14.72 -13.33 14.39
N ALA A 37 -13.78 -13.15 15.32
CA ALA A 37 -14.06 -13.27 16.76
C ALA A 37 -15.05 -12.21 17.25
N GLU A 38 -14.93 -10.97 16.81
CA GLU A 38 -15.87 -9.87 17.13
C GLU A 38 -17.29 -10.13 16.60
N LYS A 39 -17.41 -10.81 15.46
CA LYS A 39 -18.69 -11.23 14.86
C LYS A 39 -19.25 -12.53 15.46
N GLY A 40 -18.56 -13.13 16.44
CA GLY A 40 -18.96 -14.42 17.02
C GLY A 40 -18.80 -15.64 16.08
N SER A 41 -18.05 -15.47 14.99
CA SER A 41 -17.80 -16.51 13.98
C SER A 41 -16.68 -17.48 14.37
N ILE A 42 -16.08 -17.32 15.54
CA ILE A 42 -15.09 -18.25 16.10
C ILE A 42 -15.64 -18.81 17.41
N LEU A 43 -15.77 -20.12 17.47
CA LEU A 43 -16.11 -20.81 18.71
C LEU A 43 -14.88 -21.50 19.28
N LYS A 44 -14.68 -21.39 20.58
CA LYS A 44 -13.68 -22.12 21.36
C LYS A 44 -14.40 -23.03 22.32
N ASN A 45 -14.21 -24.32 22.22
CA ASN A 45 -14.88 -25.33 23.04
C ASN A 45 -16.41 -25.13 23.08
N GLY A 46 -17.00 -24.80 21.91
CA GLY A 46 -18.43 -24.57 21.75
C GLY A 46 -18.94 -23.19 22.15
N ALA A 47 -18.16 -22.34 22.76
CA ALA A 47 -18.54 -20.98 23.15
C ALA A 47 -17.88 -19.91 22.26
N ALA A 48 -18.54 -18.77 22.06
CA ALA A 48 -17.99 -17.66 21.28
C ALA A 48 -16.66 -17.17 21.90
N ALA A 49 -15.62 -17.15 21.07
CA ALA A 49 -14.28 -16.76 21.49
C ALA A 49 -14.04 -15.24 21.33
N GLY A 50 -13.49 -14.62 22.37
CA GLY A 50 -13.03 -13.22 22.33
C GLY A 50 -11.64 -13.11 21.73
N LYS A 51 -11.36 -11.99 21.04
CA LYS A 51 -10.04 -11.75 20.40
C LYS A 51 -8.85 -11.77 21.38
N LYS A 52 -9.09 -11.59 22.67
CA LYS A 52 -8.07 -11.60 23.74
C LYS A 52 -7.95 -12.93 24.46
N ASP A 53 -8.80 -13.90 24.13
CA ASP A 53 -8.78 -15.21 24.77
C ASP A 53 -7.42 -15.90 24.58
N THR A 54 -6.98 -16.62 25.60
CA THR A 54 -5.77 -17.41 25.52
C THR A 54 -6.12 -18.84 25.07
N LEU A 55 -5.38 -19.37 24.13
CA LEU A 55 -5.51 -20.74 23.65
C LEU A 55 -4.79 -21.71 24.60
N ARG A 56 -5.38 -22.91 24.80
CA ARG A 56 -4.74 -24.01 25.52
C ARG A 56 -4.60 -25.19 24.55
N GLU A 57 -3.56 -25.97 24.74
CA GLU A 57 -3.40 -27.21 23.96
C GLU A 57 -4.64 -28.09 24.12
N GLY A 58 -5.12 -28.63 23.02
CA GLY A 58 -6.33 -29.45 22.96
C GLY A 58 -7.65 -28.65 22.88
N ASP A 59 -7.64 -27.31 22.96
CA ASP A 59 -8.85 -26.52 22.71
C ASP A 59 -9.41 -26.81 21.31
N SER A 60 -10.73 -27.06 21.22
CA SER A 60 -11.43 -27.19 19.95
C SER A 60 -11.84 -25.79 19.43
N ILE A 61 -11.45 -25.48 18.23
CA ILE A 61 -11.75 -24.22 17.57
C ILE A 61 -12.58 -24.48 16.32
N ILE A 62 -13.71 -23.80 16.20
CA ILE A 62 -14.53 -23.78 15.01
C ILE A 62 -14.51 -22.37 14.44
N ILE A 63 -14.05 -22.23 13.20
CA ILE A 63 -14.06 -20.97 12.47
C ILE A 63 -15.13 -21.06 11.38
N THR A 64 -16.12 -20.18 11.44
CA THR A 64 -17.13 -20.03 10.39
C THR A 64 -16.72 -18.85 9.50
N LEU A 65 -16.31 -19.14 8.28
CA LEU A 65 -16.02 -18.12 7.28
C LEU A 65 -17.35 -17.71 6.62
N PRO A 66 -17.73 -16.44 6.69
CA PRO A 66 -18.92 -15.98 5.96
C PRO A 66 -18.63 -16.10 4.45
N ASP A 67 -19.69 -16.37 3.68
CA ASP A 67 -19.59 -16.24 2.23
C ASP A 67 -19.12 -14.80 1.91
N PRO A 68 -18.35 -14.60 0.82
CA PRO A 68 -18.00 -13.27 0.37
C PRO A 68 -19.28 -12.45 0.21
N VAL A 69 -19.51 -11.50 1.08
CA VAL A 69 -20.63 -10.55 0.90
C VAL A 69 -20.21 -9.68 -0.27
N PRO A 70 -21.03 -9.54 -1.33
CA PRO A 70 -20.72 -8.61 -2.40
C PRO A 70 -20.45 -7.25 -1.76
N THR A 71 -19.27 -6.68 -2.02
CA THR A 71 -18.95 -5.32 -1.59
C THR A 71 -20.05 -4.41 -2.11
N GLY A 72 -20.53 -3.46 -1.33
CA GLY A 72 -21.32 -2.36 -1.86
C GLY A 72 -20.55 -1.52 -2.88
N THR A 73 -19.32 -1.92 -3.20
CA THR A 73 -18.45 -1.32 -4.21
C THR A 73 -18.91 -1.79 -5.59
N GLN A 74 -19.49 -0.87 -6.35
CA GLN A 74 -19.98 -1.16 -7.70
C GLN A 74 -18.83 -1.18 -8.71
N ALA A 75 -18.92 -2.07 -9.70
CA ALA A 75 -18.05 -2.06 -10.88
C ALA A 75 -18.38 -0.81 -11.73
N GLU A 76 -17.36 -0.06 -12.11
CA GLU A 76 -17.53 1.13 -12.93
C GLU A 76 -16.61 1.06 -14.16
N ASN A 77 -17.16 1.39 -15.34
CA ASN A 77 -16.41 1.45 -16.59
C ASN A 77 -15.52 2.71 -16.61
N ILE A 78 -14.41 2.63 -15.88
CA ILE A 78 -13.40 3.69 -15.83
C ILE A 78 -12.17 3.19 -16.60
N PRO A 79 -11.70 3.92 -17.63
CA PRO A 79 -10.51 3.52 -18.39
C PRO A 79 -9.28 3.41 -17.49
N LEU A 80 -8.55 2.30 -17.62
CA LEU A 80 -7.27 2.04 -16.95
C LEU A 80 -6.16 1.96 -17.99
N GLU A 81 -5.03 2.58 -17.71
CA GLU A 81 -3.79 2.36 -18.45
C GLU A 81 -3.12 1.10 -17.91
N ILE A 82 -3.37 -0.04 -18.57
CA ILE A 82 -2.80 -1.34 -18.22
C ILE A 82 -1.46 -1.48 -18.92
N VAL A 83 -0.39 -1.61 -18.14
CA VAL A 83 1.00 -1.76 -18.62
C VAL A 83 1.33 -3.22 -18.89
N TYR A 84 0.77 -4.12 -18.09
CA TYR A 84 0.92 -5.56 -18.20
C TYR A 84 -0.29 -6.27 -17.58
N GLU A 85 -0.68 -7.39 -18.14
CA GLU A 85 -1.71 -8.26 -17.60
C GLU A 85 -1.51 -9.71 -18.02
N ASP A 86 -1.73 -10.65 -17.08
CA ASP A 86 -1.85 -12.08 -17.32
C ASP A 86 -2.95 -12.70 -16.43
N ASP A 87 -2.91 -14.02 -16.22
CA ASP A 87 -3.90 -14.72 -15.37
C ASP A 87 -3.71 -14.48 -13.87
N ASP A 88 -2.52 -14.04 -13.43
CA ASP A 88 -2.16 -13.93 -12.01
C ASP A 88 -2.20 -12.49 -11.49
N LEU A 89 -1.83 -11.55 -12.33
CA LEU A 89 -1.68 -10.16 -11.92
C LEU A 89 -1.88 -9.19 -13.08
N LEU A 90 -2.06 -7.92 -12.73
CA LEU A 90 -1.93 -6.82 -13.68
C LEU A 90 -1.12 -5.68 -13.07
N VAL A 91 -0.44 -4.90 -13.93
CA VAL A 91 0.28 -3.67 -13.59
C VAL A 91 -0.45 -2.52 -14.25
N VAL A 92 -0.92 -1.56 -13.43
CA VAL A 92 -1.61 -0.37 -13.94
C VAL A 92 -0.78 0.89 -13.70
N ASN A 93 -0.80 1.82 -14.64
CA ASN A 93 -0.30 3.17 -14.46
C ASN A 93 -1.46 4.07 -13.99
N ARG A 94 -1.60 4.21 -12.67
CA ARG A 94 -2.73 4.94 -12.07
C ARG A 94 -2.56 6.45 -12.21
N PRO A 95 -3.56 7.16 -12.72
CA PRO A 95 -3.52 8.62 -12.79
C PRO A 95 -3.55 9.25 -11.40
N LYS A 96 -3.01 10.46 -11.29
CA LYS A 96 -3.13 11.33 -10.12
C LYS A 96 -4.59 11.67 -9.83
N GLY A 97 -4.96 11.75 -8.56
CA GLY A 97 -6.31 12.09 -8.12
C GLY A 97 -7.26 10.89 -7.95
N MET A 98 -6.99 9.75 -8.59
CA MET A 98 -7.78 8.54 -8.42
C MET A 98 -7.46 7.88 -7.06
N VAL A 99 -8.47 7.67 -6.22
CA VAL A 99 -8.31 6.91 -4.96
C VAL A 99 -8.15 5.42 -5.26
N VAL A 100 -7.32 4.71 -4.51
CA VAL A 100 -7.09 3.28 -4.77
C VAL A 100 -8.32 2.43 -4.41
N HIS A 101 -8.95 2.67 -3.27
CA HIS A 101 -10.09 1.88 -2.80
C HIS A 101 -11.14 2.79 -2.14
N PRO A 102 -12.42 2.38 -2.12
CA PRO A 102 -13.47 3.15 -1.48
C PRO A 102 -13.17 3.47 -0.02
N ALA A 103 -13.44 4.70 0.36
CA ALA A 103 -13.26 5.20 1.72
C ALA A 103 -14.27 6.31 1.99
N ALA A 104 -14.43 6.73 3.24
CA ALA A 104 -15.33 7.83 3.60
C ALA A 104 -15.08 9.07 2.73
N GLY A 105 -16.12 9.50 2.01
CA GLY A 105 -16.07 10.62 1.05
C GLY A 105 -15.59 10.28 -0.37
N ASN A 106 -15.24 9.01 -0.66
CA ASN A 106 -14.84 8.54 -2.00
C ASN A 106 -15.33 7.10 -2.17
N TYR A 107 -16.61 6.89 -2.39
CA TYR A 107 -17.23 5.56 -2.53
C TYR A 107 -17.24 5.04 -3.97
N THR A 108 -17.07 5.93 -4.95
CA THR A 108 -17.12 5.71 -6.40
C THR A 108 -15.88 6.31 -7.05
N GLY A 109 -15.64 5.99 -8.33
CA GLY A 109 -14.51 6.55 -9.09
C GLY A 109 -13.13 6.08 -8.62
N THR A 110 -13.04 4.96 -7.89
CA THR A 110 -11.77 4.45 -7.37
C THR A 110 -11.15 3.43 -8.31
N LEU A 111 -9.86 3.13 -8.12
CA LEU A 111 -9.19 2.07 -8.86
C LEU A 111 -9.91 0.72 -8.67
N VAL A 112 -10.38 0.41 -7.47
CA VAL A 112 -11.13 -0.83 -7.20
C VAL A 112 -12.42 -0.89 -8.01
N ASN A 113 -13.18 0.22 -8.16
CA ASN A 113 -14.38 0.23 -9.00
C ASN A 113 -14.04 -0.10 -10.47
N ALA A 114 -12.95 0.46 -10.99
CA ALA A 114 -12.47 0.20 -12.34
C ALA A 114 -11.97 -1.25 -12.51
N LEU A 115 -11.23 -1.79 -11.52
CA LEU A 115 -10.73 -3.15 -11.53
C LEU A 115 -11.85 -4.19 -11.47
N LEU A 116 -12.90 -3.94 -10.68
CA LEU A 116 -14.09 -4.81 -10.64
C LEU A 116 -14.78 -4.87 -12.00
N TYR A 117 -14.82 -3.77 -12.73
CA TYR A 117 -15.37 -3.76 -14.09
C TYR A 117 -14.46 -4.50 -15.08
N HIS A 118 -13.14 -4.26 -15.01
CA HIS A 118 -12.17 -4.82 -15.96
C HIS A 118 -11.95 -6.32 -15.74
N CYS A 119 -11.74 -6.75 -14.49
CA CYS A 119 -11.38 -8.13 -14.15
C CYS A 119 -12.60 -9.01 -13.84
N GLY A 120 -13.78 -8.44 -13.58
CA GLY A 120 -14.95 -9.22 -13.15
C GLY A 120 -14.64 -10.02 -11.88
N ASP A 121 -14.88 -11.32 -11.96
CA ASP A 121 -14.68 -12.25 -10.84
C ASP A 121 -13.20 -12.66 -10.64
N SER A 122 -12.30 -12.20 -11.51
CA SER A 122 -10.88 -12.55 -11.48
C SER A 122 -10.06 -11.61 -10.59
N LEU A 123 -10.53 -11.23 -9.40
CA LEU A 123 -9.75 -10.46 -8.43
C LEU A 123 -9.59 -11.25 -7.13
N SER A 124 -8.36 -11.20 -6.56
CA SER A 124 -8.14 -11.79 -5.24
C SER A 124 -9.03 -11.17 -4.17
N GLY A 125 -9.73 -12.02 -3.41
CA GLY A 125 -10.60 -11.65 -2.30
C GLY A 125 -9.91 -11.59 -0.93
N ILE A 126 -8.59 -11.84 -0.82
CA ILE A 126 -7.89 -12.02 0.47
C ILE A 126 -8.07 -10.85 1.44
N ASN A 127 -8.06 -9.61 0.96
CA ASN A 127 -8.25 -8.42 1.79
C ASN A 127 -9.74 -8.12 2.08
N GLY A 128 -10.61 -9.09 1.83
CA GLY A 128 -12.06 -8.95 2.01
C GLY A 128 -12.65 -7.95 1.01
N GLU A 129 -13.89 -7.60 1.26
CA GLU A 129 -14.79 -6.83 0.41
C GLU A 129 -14.28 -5.43 -0.01
N ILE A 130 -13.33 -4.86 0.73
CA ILE A 130 -12.97 -3.44 0.58
C ILE A 130 -11.80 -3.24 -0.39
N ARG A 131 -10.97 -4.26 -0.63
CA ARG A 131 -9.70 -4.11 -1.37
C ARG A 131 -9.34 -5.31 -2.26
N PRO A 132 -10.24 -5.76 -3.12
CA PRO A 132 -9.95 -6.91 -3.97
C PRO A 132 -8.71 -6.66 -4.82
N GLY A 133 -7.78 -7.62 -4.83
CA GLY A 133 -6.55 -7.58 -5.61
C GLY A 133 -5.47 -6.58 -5.16
N ILE A 134 -5.75 -5.67 -4.22
CA ILE A 134 -4.81 -4.60 -3.85
C ILE A 134 -3.76 -5.11 -2.86
N VAL A 135 -2.53 -5.30 -3.31
CA VAL A 135 -1.39 -5.76 -2.50
C VAL A 135 -0.60 -4.60 -1.89
N HIS A 136 -0.59 -3.43 -2.54
CA HIS A 136 0.02 -2.20 -2.02
C HIS A 136 -0.74 -0.96 -2.48
N ARG A 137 -0.33 0.20 -2.01
CA ARG A 137 -1.00 1.47 -2.35
C ARG A 137 0.00 2.61 -2.48
N ILE A 138 -0.38 3.59 -3.30
CA ILE A 138 0.22 4.93 -3.35
C ILE A 138 -0.83 5.97 -2.94
N ASP A 139 -0.39 7.17 -2.58
CA ASP A 139 -1.29 8.25 -2.15
C ASP A 139 -2.21 8.71 -3.29
N LYS A 140 -3.37 9.29 -2.96
CA LYS A 140 -4.36 9.77 -3.95
C LYS A 140 -3.70 10.61 -5.05
N ASP A 141 -2.88 11.59 -4.66
CA ASP A 141 -2.25 12.54 -5.56
C ASP A 141 -0.84 12.14 -6.00
N THR A 142 -0.44 10.91 -5.81
CA THR A 142 0.74 10.27 -6.42
C THR A 142 0.28 9.45 -7.61
N SER A 143 0.79 9.71 -8.81
CA SER A 143 0.54 8.87 -9.99
C SER A 143 1.52 7.71 -10.10
N GLY A 144 1.29 6.79 -11.01
CA GLY A 144 2.26 5.77 -11.42
C GLY A 144 1.87 4.34 -11.14
N LEU A 145 2.86 3.47 -11.18
CA LEU A 145 2.68 2.04 -11.25
C LEU A 145 2.17 1.41 -9.95
N LEU A 146 1.17 0.57 -10.10
CA LEU A 146 0.59 -0.29 -9.08
C LEU A 146 0.44 -1.71 -9.61
N ILE A 147 0.73 -2.70 -8.76
CA ILE A 147 0.47 -4.10 -9.05
C ILE A 147 -0.82 -4.55 -8.35
N VAL A 148 -1.61 -5.35 -9.05
CA VAL A 148 -2.89 -5.89 -8.59
C VAL A 148 -2.88 -7.40 -8.80
N ALA A 149 -3.30 -8.16 -7.79
CA ALA A 149 -3.39 -9.61 -7.87
C ALA A 149 -4.76 -10.05 -8.37
N LYS A 150 -4.81 -10.92 -9.38
CA LYS A 150 -6.06 -11.46 -9.96
C LYS A 150 -6.55 -12.70 -9.22
N ASN A 151 -5.70 -13.36 -8.46
CA ASN A 151 -6.07 -14.52 -7.63
C ASN A 151 -5.36 -14.52 -6.28
N ASP A 152 -5.83 -15.35 -5.36
CA ASP A 152 -5.35 -15.40 -3.98
C ASP A 152 -3.92 -15.93 -3.84
N THR A 153 -3.49 -16.81 -4.74
CA THR A 153 -2.12 -17.33 -4.75
C THR A 153 -1.12 -16.23 -5.09
N ALA A 154 -1.40 -15.49 -6.17
CA ALA A 154 -0.60 -14.35 -6.56
C ALA A 154 -0.58 -13.27 -5.46
N HIS A 155 -1.74 -13.02 -4.84
CA HIS A 155 -1.84 -12.04 -3.75
C HIS A 155 -0.91 -12.38 -2.58
N ARG A 156 -0.96 -13.63 -2.08
CA ARG A 156 -0.10 -14.07 -0.97
C ARG A 156 1.37 -13.96 -1.32
N TYR A 157 1.77 -14.39 -2.51
CA TYR A 157 3.15 -14.35 -2.96
C TYR A 157 3.68 -12.92 -3.08
N LEU A 158 2.90 -12.01 -3.70
CA LEU A 158 3.25 -10.60 -3.83
C LEU A 158 3.28 -9.89 -2.47
N ALA A 159 2.33 -10.18 -1.58
CA ALA A 159 2.30 -9.62 -0.23
C ALA A 159 3.52 -10.04 0.61
N GLU A 160 4.00 -11.28 0.48
CA GLU A 160 5.21 -11.73 1.16
C GLU A 160 6.46 -11.01 0.63
N GLN A 161 6.59 -10.82 -0.69
CA GLN A 161 7.69 -10.03 -1.26
C GLN A 161 7.69 -8.58 -0.74
N ILE A 162 6.52 -7.96 -0.60
CA ILE A 162 6.40 -6.61 -0.01
C ILE A 162 6.84 -6.61 1.44
N LYS A 163 6.46 -7.62 2.21
CA LYS A 163 6.77 -7.77 3.63
C LYS A 163 8.27 -7.97 3.88
N VAL A 164 8.96 -8.76 3.04
CA VAL A 164 10.42 -8.96 3.11
C VAL A 164 11.21 -7.90 2.34
N HIS A 165 10.54 -6.85 1.84
CA HIS A 165 11.14 -5.72 1.15
C HIS A 165 11.91 -6.07 -0.13
N SER A 166 11.55 -7.14 -0.83
CA SER A 166 12.17 -7.57 -2.09
C SER A 166 11.61 -6.87 -3.34
N PHE A 167 10.52 -6.09 -3.21
CA PHE A 167 10.00 -5.28 -4.32
C PHE A 167 10.93 -4.11 -4.63
N THR A 168 11.25 -3.94 -5.91
CA THR A 168 11.83 -2.68 -6.41
C THR A 168 10.72 -1.64 -6.53
N ARG A 169 10.89 -0.49 -5.88
CA ARG A 169 9.96 0.65 -5.97
C ARG A 169 10.77 1.92 -6.10
N GLU A 170 10.75 2.50 -7.30
CA GLU A 170 11.40 3.77 -7.56
C GLU A 170 10.35 4.82 -7.90
N TYR A 171 10.57 6.00 -7.35
CA TYR A 171 9.72 7.17 -7.54
C TYR A 171 10.56 8.30 -8.06
N GLU A 172 9.97 9.18 -8.85
CA GLU A 172 10.55 10.47 -9.16
C GLU A 172 9.71 11.59 -8.56
N ALA A 173 10.39 12.63 -8.05
CA ALA A 173 9.75 13.78 -7.41
C ALA A 173 10.47 15.07 -7.74
N ILE A 174 9.73 16.18 -7.73
CA ILE A 174 10.31 17.53 -7.71
C ILE A 174 10.13 18.08 -6.30
N VAL A 175 11.23 18.51 -5.70
CA VAL A 175 11.29 19.05 -4.33
C VAL A 175 11.81 20.48 -4.32
N TYR A 176 11.48 21.24 -3.28
CA TYR A 176 12.03 22.59 -3.10
C TYR A 176 13.47 22.55 -2.59
N GLY A 177 14.32 23.44 -3.14
CA GLY A 177 15.69 23.63 -2.72
C GLY A 177 16.66 22.60 -3.29
N HIS A 178 17.89 22.62 -2.79
CA HIS A 178 19.01 21.83 -3.26
C HIS A 178 19.63 21.03 -2.13
N PHE A 179 20.19 19.87 -2.46
CA PHE A 179 20.90 19.01 -1.52
C PHE A 179 22.41 19.23 -1.62
N LYS A 180 23.11 19.06 -0.51
CA LYS A 180 24.58 19.11 -0.50
C LYS A 180 25.21 17.92 -1.21
N GLU A 181 24.56 16.76 -1.11
CA GLU A 181 25.02 15.50 -1.68
C GLU A 181 24.06 15.04 -2.78
N ARG A 182 24.62 14.47 -3.85
CA ARG A 182 23.83 13.96 -4.97
C ARG A 182 23.19 12.59 -4.69
N GLN A 183 23.70 11.87 -3.71
CA GLN A 183 23.16 10.58 -3.27
C GLN A 183 23.25 10.50 -1.75
N PHE A 184 22.14 10.16 -1.12
CA PHE A 184 22.07 10.01 0.33
C PHE A 184 20.92 9.06 0.72
N THR A 185 20.93 8.63 1.98
CA THR A 185 19.87 7.78 2.55
C THR A 185 19.24 8.51 3.72
N VAL A 186 17.91 8.52 3.75
CA VAL A 186 17.12 8.93 4.91
C VAL A 186 16.65 7.68 5.61
N ASP A 187 17.26 7.37 6.75
CA ASP A 187 16.86 6.31 7.66
C ASP A 187 16.28 6.98 8.91
N ALA A 188 14.96 7.13 8.91
CA ALA A 188 14.26 7.85 9.96
C ALA A 188 12.85 7.26 10.17
N PRO A 189 12.51 6.81 11.41
CA PRO A 189 11.26 6.12 11.66
C PRO A 189 10.05 7.05 11.52
N ILE A 190 8.97 6.52 10.95
CA ILE A 190 7.74 7.28 10.67
C ILE A 190 6.60 6.81 11.56
N GLY A 191 6.00 7.77 12.27
CA GLY A 191 4.80 7.59 13.08
C GLY A 191 3.71 8.59 12.73
N ARG A 192 2.55 8.46 13.37
CA ARG A 192 1.45 9.42 13.21
C ARG A 192 1.76 10.72 13.95
N HIS A 193 1.49 11.86 13.35
CA HIS A 193 1.65 13.15 13.99
C HIS A 193 0.73 13.29 15.23
N LYS A 194 1.24 13.81 16.33
CA LYS A 194 0.55 13.80 17.64
C LYS A 194 -0.78 14.55 17.63
N THR A 195 -0.88 15.65 16.91
CA THR A 195 -2.07 16.54 16.90
C THR A 195 -2.82 16.55 15.57
N ASP A 196 -2.14 16.38 14.45
CA ASP A 196 -2.75 16.40 13.12
C ASP A 196 -2.95 14.98 12.58
N ARG A 197 -4.18 14.49 12.62
CA ARG A 197 -4.52 13.13 12.16
C ARG A 197 -4.29 12.88 10.66
N LYS A 198 -4.13 13.93 9.84
CA LYS A 198 -3.86 13.82 8.40
C LYS A 198 -2.37 13.71 8.11
N LYS A 199 -1.51 13.99 9.09
CA LYS A 199 -0.04 13.98 8.95
C LYS A 199 0.60 12.74 9.54
N MET A 200 1.68 12.33 8.89
CA MET A 200 2.73 11.49 9.45
C MET A 200 3.95 12.36 9.77
N CYS A 201 4.84 11.91 10.63
CA CYS A 201 6.08 12.62 10.94
C CYS A 201 7.20 11.64 11.27
N VAL A 202 8.44 12.12 11.20
CA VAL A 202 9.58 11.41 11.79
C VAL A 202 9.45 11.51 13.31
N THR A 203 9.44 10.36 13.98
CA THR A 203 9.31 10.24 15.44
C THR A 203 9.73 8.85 15.90
N GLU A 204 10.30 8.74 17.10
CA GLU A 204 10.61 7.45 17.72
C GLU A 204 9.36 6.82 18.39
N GLU A 205 8.37 7.63 18.75
CA GLU A 205 7.19 7.16 19.47
C GLU A 205 6.15 6.56 18.53
N ASN A 206 5.72 5.32 18.79
CA ASN A 206 4.68 4.61 18.01
C ASN A 206 4.94 4.65 16.50
N SER A 207 6.21 4.57 16.13
CA SER A 207 6.71 4.66 14.76
C SER A 207 7.06 3.29 14.19
N ARG A 208 7.39 3.29 12.92
CA ARG A 208 7.93 2.13 12.19
C ARG A 208 9.17 2.56 11.43
N HIS A 209 10.18 1.71 11.43
CA HIS A 209 11.38 1.87 10.62
C HIS A 209 11.05 2.22 9.17
N ALA A 210 11.74 3.22 8.62
CA ALA A 210 11.50 3.71 7.27
C ALA A 210 12.81 4.17 6.64
N VAL A 211 13.14 3.62 5.45
CA VAL A 211 14.37 3.92 4.70
C VAL A 211 14.05 4.33 3.28
N THR A 212 14.60 5.48 2.87
CA THR A 212 14.49 6.04 1.52
C THR A 212 15.88 6.41 1.00
N HIS A 213 16.30 5.78 -0.09
CA HIS A 213 17.51 6.18 -0.82
C HIS A 213 17.14 7.25 -1.85
N VAL A 214 17.92 8.32 -1.88
CA VAL A 214 17.67 9.48 -2.73
C VAL A 214 18.85 9.73 -3.66
N GLN A 215 18.53 9.96 -4.92
CA GLN A 215 19.47 10.40 -5.94
C GLN A 215 18.96 11.70 -6.58
N VAL A 216 19.79 12.75 -6.60
CA VAL A 216 19.50 13.98 -7.34
C VAL A 216 19.81 13.75 -8.81
N LEU A 217 18.77 13.81 -9.65
CA LEU A 217 18.87 13.64 -11.10
C LEU A 217 19.28 14.94 -11.78
N ALA A 218 18.64 16.06 -11.38
CA ALA A 218 18.92 17.39 -11.91
C ALA A 218 18.59 18.46 -10.85
N GLU A 219 19.23 19.62 -10.99
CA GLU A 219 18.97 20.81 -10.17
C GLU A 219 18.51 21.96 -11.07
N TYR A 220 17.55 22.72 -10.55
CA TYR A 220 16.96 23.89 -11.21
C TYR A 220 16.92 25.06 -10.22
N PRO A 221 16.75 26.32 -10.63
CA PRO A 221 16.64 27.44 -9.70
C PRO A 221 15.58 27.19 -8.62
N GLY A 222 16.02 26.99 -7.37
CA GLY A 222 15.14 26.72 -6.22
C GLY A 222 14.51 25.32 -6.13
N PHE A 223 14.84 24.39 -7.03
CA PHE A 223 14.24 23.04 -7.07
C PHE A 223 15.27 21.95 -7.38
N SER A 224 14.95 20.73 -6.97
CA SER A 224 15.67 19.51 -7.37
C SER A 224 14.71 18.46 -7.91
N HIS A 225 15.08 17.83 -9.02
CA HIS A 225 14.46 16.60 -9.51
C HIS A 225 15.19 15.42 -8.91
N ILE A 226 14.50 14.59 -8.17
CA ILE A 226 15.09 13.47 -7.44
C ILE A 226 14.44 12.14 -7.81
N ARG A 227 15.21 11.06 -7.69
CA ARG A 227 14.75 9.68 -7.65
C ARG A 227 14.81 9.16 -6.23
N CYS A 228 13.76 8.48 -5.80
CA CYS A 228 13.66 7.85 -4.50
C CYS A 228 13.46 6.34 -4.68
N ARG A 229 14.39 5.52 -4.16
CA ARG A 229 14.23 4.08 -4.05
C ARG A 229 13.84 3.72 -2.62
N LEU A 230 12.77 2.95 -2.47
CA LEU A 230 12.22 2.59 -1.16
C LEU A 230 12.65 1.19 -0.74
N GLU A 231 13.21 1.05 0.47
CA GLU A 231 13.27 -0.26 1.15
C GLU A 231 11.94 -0.56 1.84
N THR A 232 11.36 0.40 2.52
CA THR A 232 10.10 0.29 3.26
C THR A 232 8.99 1.05 2.54
N GLY A 233 7.71 0.81 2.89
CA GLY A 233 6.55 1.49 2.30
C GLY A 233 5.61 2.05 3.36
N ARG A 234 6.03 3.08 4.10
CA ARG A 234 5.18 3.72 5.13
C ARG A 234 4.28 4.78 4.48
N THR A 235 3.16 5.04 5.12
CA THR A 235 2.22 6.09 4.68
C THR A 235 2.96 7.41 4.53
N HIS A 236 2.84 8.07 3.37
CA HIS A 236 3.49 9.34 3.01
C HIS A 236 5.02 9.33 3.10
N GLN A 237 5.70 8.18 3.05
CA GLN A 237 7.12 8.05 3.41
C GLN A 237 8.03 9.06 2.71
N ILE A 238 8.04 9.13 1.38
CA ILE A 238 8.88 10.08 0.63
C ILE A 238 8.53 11.52 1.03
N ARG A 239 7.26 11.85 1.13
CA ARG A 239 6.76 13.17 1.47
C ARG A 239 7.23 13.62 2.86
N VAL A 240 7.15 12.71 3.84
CA VAL A 240 7.63 12.94 5.21
C VAL A 240 9.15 13.09 5.25
N HIS A 241 9.89 12.18 4.60
CA HIS A 241 11.35 12.22 4.60
C HIS A 241 11.89 13.49 3.92
N MET A 242 11.31 13.87 2.78
CA MET A 242 11.73 15.12 2.10
C MET A 242 11.38 16.37 2.92
N ALA A 243 10.22 16.40 3.56
CA ALA A 243 9.87 17.49 4.47
C ALA A 243 10.79 17.54 5.70
N TYR A 244 11.14 16.40 6.28
CA TYR A 244 12.09 16.26 7.39
C TYR A 244 13.49 16.82 7.03
N MET A 245 13.93 16.57 5.79
CA MET A 245 15.18 17.11 5.27
C MET A 245 15.11 18.61 4.90
N GLY A 246 13.95 19.27 5.06
CA GLY A 246 13.76 20.68 4.71
C GLY A 246 13.41 20.93 3.24
N HIS A 247 13.27 19.86 2.44
CA HIS A 247 13.03 19.87 0.99
C HIS A 247 11.70 19.21 0.62
N PRO A 248 10.52 19.71 1.08
CA PRO A 248 9.25 19.06 0.82
C PRO A 248 8.95 18.97 -0.68
N VAL A 249 8.10 18.01 -1.06
CA VAL A 249 7.66 17.81 -2.44
C VAL A 249 6.83 18.99 -2.93
N VAL A 250 7.08 19.46 -4.15
CA VAL A 250 6.36 20.57 -4.77
C VAL A 250 4.88 20.24 -4.90
N GLY A 251 4.03 21.22 -4.55
CA GLY A 251 2.57 21.09 -4.60
C GLY A 251 1.97 20.24 -3.49
N ASP A 252 2.76 19.75 -2.52
CA ASP A 252 2.24 18.95 -1.41
C ASP A 252 1.43 19.81 -0.42
N PRO A 253 0.08 19.63 -0.35
CA PRO A 253 -0.75 20.48 0.49
C PRO A 253 -0.57 20.20 2.00
N VAL A 254 0.03 19.06 2.35
CA VAL A 254 0.18 18.62 3.74
C VAL A 254 1.56 18.98 4.29
N TYR A 255 2.61 18.78 3.49
CA TYR A 255 3.99 18.92 3.95
C TYR A 255 4.72 20.17 3.40
N ALA A 256 4.11 20.88 2.44
CA ALA A 256 4.62 22.15 1.91
C ALA A 256 3.56 23.29 2.02
N PRO A 257 2.84 23.45 3.15
CA PRO A 257 1.81 24.47 3.26
C PRO A 257 2.40 25.87 3.07
N GLY A 258 1.71 26.71 2.27
CA GLY A 258 2.12 28.08 2.02
C GLY A 258 3.29 28.27 1.03
N ARG A 259 3.87 27.19 0.50
CA ARG A 259 4.81 27.30 -0.61
C ARG A 259 4.07 27.38 -1.95
N PRO A 260 4.61 28.07 -2.96
CA PRO A 260 4.01 28.11 -4.30
C PRO A 260 3.82 26.71 -4.86
N ASP A 261 2.64 26.36 -5.33
CA ASP A 261 2.37 25.04 -5.93
C ASP A 261 2.93 24.87 -7.36
N CYS A 262 3.44 25.97 -7.93
CA CYS A 262 3.96 26.04 -9.30
C CYS A 262 2.95 25.61 -10.37
N GLY A 263 1.64 25.58 -10.05
CA GLY A 263 0.56 25.09 -10.91
C GLY A 263 0.32 23.59 -10.83
N VAL A 264 0.93 22.90 -9.86
CA VAL A 264 0.72 21.46 -9.62
C VAL A 264 -0.23 21.25 -8.44
N GLN A 265 -1.42 20.74 -8.71
CA GLN A 265 -2.36 20.36 -7.65
C GLN A 265 -1.94 19.04 -7.00
N GLY A 266 -1.67 19.05 -5.69
CA GLY A 266 -1.13 17.92 -4.93
C GLY A 266 0.35 17.66 -5.26
N GLN A 267 0.97 16.73 -4.55
CA GLN A 267 2.42 16.45 -4.63
C GLN A 267 2.91 16.08 -6.04
N CYS A 268 4.01 16.66 -6.48
CA CYS A 268 4.72 16.27 -7.70
C CYS A 268 5.57 15.02 -7.43
N LEU A 269 4.91 13.87 -7.40
CA LEU A 269 5.47 12.57 -7.06
C LEU A 269 4.86 11.51 -7.97
N HIS A 270 5.70 10.66 -8.54
CA HIS A 270 5.32 9.62 -9.50
C HIS A 270 6.00 8.30 -9.17
N ALA A 271 5.23 7.21 -9.04
CA ALA A 271 5.72 5.83 -8.89
C ALA A 271 6.20 5.34 -10.25
N LYS A 272 7.48 5.64 -10.54
CA LYS A 272 8.11 5.53 -11.86
C LYS A 272 8.36 4.08 -12.26
N LYS A 273 8.88 3.26 -11.32
CA LYS A 273 9.32 1.91 -11.58
C LYS A 273 8.82 0.96 -10.49
N ILE A 274 8.40 -0.23 -10.92
CA ILE A 274 8.07 -1.36 -10.04
C ILE A 274 8.71 -2.64 -10.54
N GLY A 275 9.36 -3.40 -9.63
CA GLY A 275 9.96 -4.69 -9.96
C GLY A 275 9.66 -5.72 -8.88
N PHE A 276 9.39 -6.95 -9.31
CA PHE A 276 8.99 -8.07 -8.46
C PHE A 276 9.30 -9.41 -9.13
N ILE A 277 9.25 -10.48 -8.35
CA ILE A 277 9.31 -11.85 -8.88
C ILE A 277 7.88 -12.30 -9.17
N HIS A 278 7.64 -12.77 -10.40
CA HIS A 278 6.33 -13.23 -10.85
C HIS A 278 5.88 -14.47 -10.04
N PRO A 279 4.64 -14.51 -9.52
CA PRO A 279 4.21 -15.55 -8.58
C PRO A 279 4.15 -16.97 -9.17
N ARG A 280 3.94 -17.12 -10.48
CA ARG A 280 3.83 -18.42 -11.16
C ARG A 280 5.16 -18.84 -11.79
N THR A 281 5.83 -17.93 -12.50
CA THR A 281 7.04 -18.26 -13.26
C THR A 281 8.31 -18.21 -12.43
N GLY A 282 8.33 -17.45 -11.32
CA GLY A 282 9.53 -17.19 -10.53
C GLY A 282 10.53 -16.24 -11.19
N GLU A 283 10.20 -15.67 -12.34
CA GLU A 283 11.06 -14.73 -13.05
C GLU A 283 10.94 -13.32 -12.49
N TYR A 284 12.04 -12.57 -12.49
CA TYR A 284 12.01 -11.15 -12.14
C TYR A 284 11.43 -10.35 -13.29
N MET A 285 10.44 -9.53 -12.99
CA MET A 285 9.80 -8.60 -13.92
C MET A 285 9.96 -7.18 -13.42
N GLU A 286 10.22 -6.25 -14.33
CA GLU A 286 10.34 -4.83 -14.02
C GLU A 286 9.60 -4.00 -15.06
N PHE A 287 8.84 -3.02 -14.59
CA PHE A 287 8.07 -2.09 -15.41
C PHE A 287 8.46 -0.66 -15.09
N ASP A 288 8.54 0.16 -16.11
CA ASP A 288 8.84 1.58 -16.04
C ASP A 288 7.74 2.35 -16.78
N SER A 289 7.30 3.50 -16.24
CA SER A 289 6.28 4.35 -16.86
C SER A 289 6.85 5.70 -17.27
N ALA A 290 6.31 6.30 -18.32
CA ALA A 290 6.65 7.67 -18.69
C ALA A 290 6.23 8.65 -17.58
N LEU A 291 6.98 9.73 -17.41
CA LEU A 291 6.57 10.81 -16.51
C LEU A 291 5.29 11.47 -17.04
N PRO A 292 4.26 11.65 -16.21
CA PRO A 292 3.00 12.22 -16.64
C PRO A 292 3.13 13.70 -17.03
N GLN A 293 2.17 14.19 -17.81
CA GLN A 293 2.18 15.54 -18.36
C GLN A 293 2.35 16.65 -17.29
N TYR A 294 1.70 16.52 -16.13
CA TYR A 294 1.84 17.52 -15.07
C TYR A 294 3.28 17.63 -14.54
N PHE A 295 3.99 16.49 -14.52
CA PHE A 295 5.37 16.39 -14.06
C PHE A 295 6.33 17.01 -15.08
N THR A 296 6.21 16.61 -16.34
CA THR A 296 7.04 17.13 -17.44
C THR A 296 6.79 18.61 -17.68
N ALA A 297 5.54 19.09 -17.57
CA ALA A 297 5.21 20.52 -17.65
C ALA A 297 5.88 21.34 -16.55
N LEU A 298 5.92 20.81 -15.30
CA LEU A 298 6.64 21.47 -14.22
C LEU A 298 8.15 21.50 -14.48
N LEU A 299 8.75 20.39 -14.94
CA LEU A 299 10.16 20.37 -15.31
C LEU A 299 10.50 21.42 -16.38
N MET A 300 9.66 21.53 -17.42
CA MET A 300 9.83 22.54 -18.47
C MET A 300 9.72 23.98 -17.95
N LYS A 301 8.84 24.20 -16.97
CA LYS A 301 8.63 25.51 -16.36
C LYS A 301 9.87 25.94 -15.57
N ILE A 302 10.32 25.09 -14.62
CA ILE A 302 11.44 25.42 -13.73
C ILE A 302 12.81 25.40 -14.43
N SER A 303 12.91 24.79 -15.63
CA SER A 303 14.14 24.82 -16.44
C SER A 303 14.33 26.12 -17.23
N LYS A 304 13.31 27.00 -17.28
CA LYS A 304 13.35 28.26 -17.99
C LYS A 304 13.55 29.46 -17.07
N GLU A 305 13.41 29.26 -15.78
CA GLU A 305 13.68 30.23 -14.72
C GLU A 305 15.19 30.21 -14.34
#